data_8ffc901191afbb2b672437810b191c53
#
_entry.id   8ffc901191afbb2b672437810b191c53
#
_cell.length_a   1.000
_cell.length_b   1.000
_cell.length_c   1.000
_cell.angle_alpha   90.00
_cell.angle_beta   90.00
_cell.angle_gamma   90.00
#
_symmetry.space_group_name_H-M   'P 1'
#
loop_
_entity.id
_entity.type
_entity.pdbx_description
1 polymer ?
#
loop_
_entity_poly.entity_id
_entity_poly.type
_entity_poly.pdbx_seq_one_letter_code
_entity_poly.pdbx_strand_id
1 'polypeptide(L)'
;ISVPRICPADDINPNEFSNAISDEIFTKIVAVLRIAVPYTGMIISTRESQKTREKVLDLGISQISGASSTSVGGYAIPETDEENSAQFDVSDNRTLDEVVNWLLKLGYIPSFCTACYREGRTGDRFMSLVKSGQIANCCHPNALLTLREYLDDYAKEDTKKLGSAIIDRELLHIPNEKARESCASYLHSIDNGKRDFRF
;
A
#
# COMPACT_ATOMS: atom_id res chain seq x y z
N ILE A 1 -1.77 0.79 13.22
CA ILE A 1 -1.25 -0.37 13.98
C ILE A 1 -0.32 -1.16 13.10
N SER A 2 0.84 -1.56 13.64
CA SER A 2 1.75 -2.51 13.02
C SER A 2 1.99 -3.67 14.01
N VAL A 3 2.03 -4.88 13.49
CA VAL A 3 2.27 -6.10 14.29
C VAL A 3 3.41 -6.88 13.64
N PRO A 4 4.67 -6.43 13.79
CA PRO A 4 5.81 -7.12 13.19
C PRO A 4 6.15 -8.39 13.97
N ARG A 5 6.48 -9.46 13.24
CA ARG A 5 7.13 -10.64 13.82
C ARG A 5 8.66 -10.48 13.82
N ILE A 6 9.34 -11.28 14.61
CA ILE A 6 10.80 -11.35 14.60
C ILE A 6 11.24 -11.91 13.25
N CYS A 7 12.21 -11.26 12.62
CA CYS A 7 12.85 -11.71 11.39
C CYS A 7 14.23 -12.33 11.69
N PRO A 8 14.72 -13.22 10.84
CA PRO A 8 16.10 -13.66 10.89
C PRO A 8 17.08 -12.49 10.80
N ALA A 9 18.19 -12.60 11.51
CA ALA A 9 19.36 -11.72 11.42
C ALA A 9 20.58 -12.56 11.71
N ASP A 10 21.80 -12.01 11.54
CA ASP A 10 23.05 -12.78 11.69
C ASP A 10 23.12 -13.58 13.00
N ASP A 11 22.71 -12.98 14.13
CA ASP A 11 22.74 -13.59 15.44
C ASP A 11 21.35 -13.96 15.99
N ILE A 12 20.30 -13.91 15.14
CA ILE A 12 18.91 -14.14 15.55
C ILE A 12 18.24 -15.21 14.69
N ASN A 13 17.92 -16.34 15.32
CA ASN A 13 17.06 -17.35 14.72
C ASN A 13 15.66 -17.28 15.33
N PRO A 14 14.62 -16.87 14.59
CA PRO A 14 13.26 -16.76 15.12
C PRO A 14 12.70 -18.05 15.72
N ASN A 15 13.19 -19.22 15.29
CA ASN A 15 12.73 -20.53 15.78
C ASN A 15 13.25 -20.89 17.18
N GLU A 16 14.20 -20.16 17.72
CA GLU A 16 14.74 -20.36 19.08
C GLU A 16 13.86 -19.72 20.16
N PHE A 17 12.90 -18.90 19.76
CA PHE A 17 11.97 -18.26 20.70
C PHE A 17 10.77 -19.17 20.95
N SER A 18 10.52 -19.49 22.22
CA SER A 18 9.45 -20.39 22.66
C SER A 18 8.03 -19.90 22.33
N ASN A 19 7.88 -18.59 22.06
CA ASN A 19 6.62 -17.93 21.73
C ASN A 19 6.59 -17.43 20.27
N ALA A 20 7.31 -18.07 19.36
CA ALA A 20 7.24 -17.81 17.94
C ALA A 20 5.81 -17.96 17.42
N ILE A 21 5.36 -16.99 16.62
CA ILE A 21 3.99 -16.90 16.12
C ILE A 21 3.92 -17.47 14.69
N SER A 22 3.13 -18.54 14.51
CA SER A 22 2.88 -19.11 13.18
C SER A 22 2.08 -18.16 12.28
N ASP A 23 2.10 -18.39 10.96
CA ASP A 23 1.30 -17.63 9.99
C ASP A 23 -0.21 -17.69 10.30
N GLU A 24 -0.69 -18.83 10.81
CA GLU A 24 -2.08 -18.99 11.19
C GLU A 24 -2.46 -18.11 12.38
N ILE A 25 -1.64 -18.12 13.44
CA ILE A 25 -1.86 -17.27 14.61
C ILE A 25 -1.75 -15.81 14.24
N PHE A 26 -0.75 -15.43 13.43
CA PHE A 26 -0.60 -14.08 12.94
C PHE A 26 -1.83 -13.58 12.18
N THR A 27 -2.36 -14.41 11.28
CA THR A 27 -3.58 -14.11 10.52
C THR A 27 -4.79 -13.89 11.44
N LYS A 28 -4.94 -14.72 12.49
CA LYS A 28 -5.99 -14.56 13.52
C LYS A 28 -5.82 -13.25 14.30
N ILE A 29 -4.59 -12.90 14.68
CA ILE A 29 -4.31 -11.63 15.38
C ILE A 29 -4.74 -10.43 14.52
N VAL A 30 -4.41 -10.43 13.23
CA VAL A 30 -4.81 -9.36 12.30
C VAL A 30 -6.33 -9.25 12.22
N ALA A 31 -7.04 -10.37 12.09
CA ALA A 31 -8.51 -10.40 12.06
C ALA A 31 -9.13 -9.84 13.35
N VAL A 32 -8.65 -10.27 14.51
CA VAL A 32 -9.12 -9.79 15.83
C VAL A 32 -8.87 -8.30 15.98
N LEU A 33 -7.69 -7.82 15.62
CA LEU A 33 -7.36 -6.39 15.67
C LEU A 33 -8.27 -5.56 14.75
N ARG A 34 -8.60 -6.05 13.56
CA ARG A 34 -9.51 -5.35 12.65
C ARG A 34 -10.92 -5.22 13.24
N ILE A 35 -11.41 -6.26 13.91
CA ILE A 35 -12.71 -6.22 14.60
C ILE A 35 -12.67 -5.27 15.80
N ALA A 36 -11.61 -5.34 16.59
CA ALA A 36 -11.47 -4.55 17.82
C ALA A 36 -11.31 -3.04 17.55
N VAL A 37 -10.65 -2.67 16.45
CA VAL A 37 -10.36 -1.26 16.09
C VAL A 37 -10.66 -0.98 14.62
N PRO A 38 -11.95 -0.98 14.22
CA PRO A 38 -12.39 -1.03 12.82
C PRO A 38 -11.96 0.18 11.98
N TYR A 39 -11.73 1.33 12.58
CA TYR A 39 -11.34 2.56 11.86
C TYR A 39 -9.84 2.84 11.88
N THR A 40 -9.05 2.03 12.56
CA THR A 40 -7.61 2.27 12.67
C THR A 40 -6.87 1.72 11.44
N GLY A 41 -5.96 2.51 10.88
CA GLY A 41 -5.06 2.04 9.82
C GLY A 41 -4.18 0.89 10.33
N MET A 42 -4.08 -0.17 9.54
CA MET A 42 -3.24 -1.33 9.83
C MET A 42 -2.24 -1.52 8.70
N ILE A 43 -0.96 -1.63 9.05
CA ILE A 43 0.12 -1.79 8.08
C ILE A 43 0.72 -3.20 8.16
N ILE A 44 0.98 -3.79 7.00
CA ILE A 44 1.78 -4.99 6.82
C ILE A 44 3.11 -4.64 6.14
N SER A 45 4.21 -5.12 6.71
CA SER A 45 5.55 -4.82 6.21
C SER A 45 6.11 -5.96 5.34
N THR A 46 7.24 -5.69 4.70
CA THR A 46 8.03 -6.67 3.92
C THR A 46 8.68 -7.75 4.78
N ARG A 47 8.59 -7.67 6.12
CA ARG A 47 8.99 -8.76 7.03
C ARG A 47 8.18 -10.03 6.79
N GLU A 48 6.94 -9.89 6.35
CA GLU A 48 6.05 -11.00 6.05
C GLU A 48 6.20 -11.47 4.60
N SER A 49 6.09 -12.79 4.40
CA SER A 49 6.12 -13.37 3.06
C SER A 49 4.96 -12.88 2.19
N GLN A 50 5.13 -12.89 0.88
CA GLN A 50 4.07 -12.54 -0.07
C GLN A 50 2.77 -13.29 0.24
N LYS A 51 2.85 -14.59 0.52
CA LYS A 51 1.70 -15.45 0.83
C LYS A 51 0.96 -15.01 2.09
N THR A 52 1.69 -14.64 3.14
CA THR A 52 1.09 -14.14 4.39
C THR A 52 0.46 -12.77 4.18
N ARG A 53 1.15 -11.90 3.45
CA ARG A 53 0.65 -10.55 3.11
C ARG A 53 -0.66 -10.62 2.32
N GLU A 54 -0.75 -11.52 1.33
CA GLU A 54 -1.96 -11.73 0.54
C GLU A 54 -3.17 -12.14 1.40
N LYS A 55 -2.96 -13.09 2.33
CA LYS A 55 -4.02 -13.53 3.24
C LYS A 55 -4.56 -12.42 4.15
N VAL A 56 -3.67 -11.54 4.64
CA VAL A 56 -4.08 -10.50 5.60
C VAL A 56 -4.64 -9.25 4.92
N LEU A 57 -4.37 -9.03 3.62
CA LEU A 57 -5.03 -7.97 2.84
C LEU A 57 -6.56 -8.13 2.87
N ASP A 58 -7.06 -9.34 2.66
CA ASP A 58 -8.51 -9.64 2.71
C ASP A 58 -9.12 -9.43 4.10
N LEU A 59 -8.30 -9.41 5.14
CA LEU A 59 -8.73 -9.14 6.51
C LEU A 59 -8.74 -7.66 6.88
N GLY A 60 -8.49 -6.77 5.91
CA GLY A 60 -8.60 -5.33 6.08
C GLY A 60 -7.30 -4.62 6.46
N ILE A 61 -6.15 -5.16 6.09
CA ILE A 61 -4.92 -4.37 6.05
C ILE A 61 -5.14 -3.19 5.09
N SER A 62 -4.83 -1.99 5.54
CA SER A 62 -5.08 -0.75 4.80
C SER A 62 -3.80 -0.10 4.27
N GLN A 63 -2.65 -0.55 4.73
CA GLN A 63 -1.35 -0.02 4.32
C GLN A 63 -0.37 -1.16 4.11
N ILE A 64 0.51 -1.02 3.11
CA ILE A 64 1.48 -2.04 2.76
C ILE A 64 2.82 -1.40 2.46
N SER A 65 3.91 -1.99 2.95
CA SER A 65 5.27 -1.60 2.56
C SER A 65 5.68 -2.33 1.29
N GLY A 66 6.47 -1.68 0.45
CA GLY A 66 7.08 -2.29 -0.74
C GLY A 66 8.51 -1.81 -0.91
N ALA A 67 9.35 -2.62 -1.55
CA ALA A 67 10.74 -2.32 -1.86
C ALA A 67 11.54 -1.85 -0.63
N SER A 68 11.34 -2.48 0.54
CA SER A 68 12.05 -2.10 1.75
C SER A 68 13.49 -2.63 1.73
N SER A 69 14.44 -1.79 2.12
CA SER A 69 15.81 -2.20 2.44
C SER A 69 16.08 -1.97 3.93
N THR A 70 16.82 -2.88 4.54
CA THR A 70 17.26 -2.81 5.94
C THR A 70 18.77 -2.55 6.07
N SER A 71 19.47 -2.46 4.93
CA SER A 71 20.89 -2.13 4.87
C SER A 71 21.12 -0.62 4.94
N VAL A 72 22.26 -0.24 5.47
CA VAL A 72 22.68 1.18 5.50
C VAL A 72 22.90 1.69 4.07
N GLY A 73 22.15 2.72 3.68
CA GLY A 73 22.23 3.27 2.31
C GLY A 73 21.54 2.41 1.24
N GLY A 74 20.88 1.31 1.59
CA GLY A 74 20.32 0.32 0.66
C GLY A 74 19.24 0.83 -0.32
N TYR A 75 18.72 2.04 -0.12
CA TYR A 75 17.86 2.69 -1.11
C TYR A 75 18.62 3.45 -2.20
N ALA A 76 19.88 3.77 -1.96
CA ALA A 76 20.70 4.56 -2.89
C ALA A 76 21.78 3.73 -3.58
N ILE A 77 22.25 2.67 -2.95
CA ILE A 77 23.34 1.83 -3.42
C ILE A 77 22.84 0.40 -3.52
N PRO A 78 22.91 -0.26 -4.69
CA PRO A 78 22.59 -1.69 -4.79
C PRO A 78 23.51 -2.49 -3.86
N GLU A 79 22.92 -3.42 -3.11
CA GLU A 79 23.68 -4.32 -2.25
C GLU A 79 24.60 -5.19 -3.10
N THR A 80 25.88 -5.25 -2.72
CA THR A 80 26.82 -6.25 -3.21
C THR A 80 26.93 -7.37 -2.19
N ASP A 81 27.09 -8.61 -2.64
CA ASP A 81 27.15 -9.81 -1.79
C ASP A 81 28.26 -9.76 -0.70
N GLU A 82 29.21 -8.83 -0.82
CA GLU A 82 30.36 -8.69 0.07
C GLU A 82 30.11 -7.78 1.30
N GLU A 83 29.06 -6.96 1.30
CA GLU A 83 28.73 -6.05 2.40
C GLU A 83 27.25 -6.15 2.78
N ASN A 84 26.83 -7.30 3.32
CA ASN A 84 25.50 -7.41 3.91
C ASN A 84 25.44 -6.63 5.24
N SER A 85 25.06 -5.36 5.15
CA SER A 85 24.84 -4.49 6.32
C SER A 85 23.38 -4.49 6.78
N ALA A 86 22.58 -5.46 6.33
CA ALA A 86 21.17 -5.56 6.67
C ALA A 86 20.96 -5.80 8.17
N GLN A 87 20.10 -5.03 8.80
CA GLN A 87 19.78 -5.21 10.22
C GLN A 87 18.99 -6.51 10.46
N PHE A 88 18.23 -6.97 9.49
CA PHE A 88 17.50 -8.24 9.47
C PHE A 88 17.04 -8.54 8.04
N ASP A 89 16.76 -9.82 7.78
CA ASP A 89 16.28 -10.26 6.49
C ASP A 89 14.81 -9.86 6.28
N VAL A 90 14.49 -9.34 5.09
CA VAL A 90 13.11 -9.12 4.67
C VAL A 90 12.63 -10.31 3.85
N SER A 91 11.40 -10.76 4.10
CA SER A 91 10.83 -11.92 3.41
C SER A 91 10.29 -11.58 2.01
N ASP A 92 10.00 -10.30 1.75
CA ASP A 92 9.50 -9.81 0.47
C ASP A 92 10.44 -8.76 -0.12
N ASN A 93 11.31 -9.20 -1.03
CA ASN A 93 12.36 -8.39 -1.67
C ASN A 93 11.93 -7.80 -3.02
N ARG A 94 10.65 -7.90 -3.37
CA ARG A 94 10.14 -7.39 -4.64
C ARG A 94 10.33 -5.88 -4.75
N THR A 95 10.60 -5.43 -5.97
CA THR A 95 10.60 -4.01 -6.31
C THR A 95 9.22 -3.39 -6.11
N LEU A 96 9.16 -2.07 -6.01
CA LEU A 96 7.87 -1.37 -5.85
C LEU A 96 6.92 -1.67 -7.01
N ASP A 97 7.42 -1.73 -8.24
CA ASP A 97 6.60 -2.04 -9.41
C ASP A 97 6.02 -3.47 -9.38
N GLU A 98 6.80 -4.44 -8.92
CA GLU A 98 6.31 -5.81 -8.75
C GLU A 98 5.22 -5.89 -7.67
N VAL A 99 5.36 -5.13 -6.58
CA VAL A 99 4.33 -5.05 -5.52
C VAL A 99 3.08 -4.37 -6.04
N VAL A 100 3.20 -3.27 -6.79
CA VAL A 100 2.07 -2.58 -7.41
C VAL A 100 1.35 -3.51 -8.39
N ASN A 101 2.08 -4.17 -9.29
CA ASN A 101 1.53 -5.12 -10.26
C ASN A 101 0.78 -6.27 -9.58
N TRP A 102 1.36 -6.83 -8.51
CA TRP A 102 0.73 -7.88 -7.71
C TRP A 102 -0.57 -7.39 -7.05
N LEU A 103 -0.60 -6.21 -6.44
CA LEU A 103 -1.83 -5.65 -5.86
C LEU A 103 -2.92 -5.44 -6.90
N LEU A 104 -2.56 -4.92 -8.07
CA LEU A 104 -3.50 -4.74 -9.18
C LEU A 104 -4.09 -6.08 -9.66
N LYS A 105 -3.28 -7.14 -9.73
CA LYS A 105 -3.75 -8.51 -10.08
C LYS A 105 -4.71 -9.08 -9.04
N LEU A 106 -4.53 -8.75 -7.77
CA LEU A 106 -5.43 -9.13 -6.68
C LEU A 106 -6.72 -8.28 -6.64
N GLY A 107 -6.83 -7.24 -7.47
CA GLY A 107 -7.98 -6.34 -7.51
C GLY A 107 -7.89 -5.16 -6.53
N TYR A 108 -6.75 -4.93 -5.90
CA TYR A 108 -6.52 -3.75 -5.07
C TYR A 108 -5.97 -2.59 -5.89
N ILE A 109 -6.34 -1.38 -5.51
CA ILE A 109 -5.81 -0.14 -6.09
C ILE A 109 -4.81 0.47 -5.11
N PRO A 110 -3.50 0.36 -5.36
CA PRO A 110 -2.51 1.04 -4.54
C PRO A 110 -2.65 2.56 -4.68
N SER A 111 -2.67 3.25 -3.55
CA SER A 111 -2.80 4.70 -3.48
C SER A 111 -1.55 5.32 -2.86
N PHE A 112 -0.99 6.31 -3.52
CA PHE A 112 0.13 7.12 -3.04
C PHE A 112 -0.34 8.47 -2.49
N CYS A 113 -1.63 8.61 -2.20
CA CYS A 113 -2.27 9.86 -1.82
C CYS A 113 -1.82 10.37 -0.44
N THR A 114 -1.45 11.65 -0.38
CA THR A 114 -1.13 12.40 0.86
C THR A 114 -2.10 13.56 1.11
N ALA A 115 -3.21 13.64 0.38
CA ALA A 115 -4.12 14.78 0.38
C ALA A 115 -4.66 15.12 1.78
N CYS A 116 -4.99 14.11 2.60
CA CYS A 116 -5.54 14.36 3.93
C CYS A 116 -4.58 15.16 4.83
N TYR A 117 -3.28 14.89 4.77
CA TYR A 117 -2.29 15.65 5.51
C TYR A 117 -2.16 17.08 4.98
N ARG A 118 -2.17 17.25 3.67
CA ARG A 118 -2.01 18.53 2.98
C ARG A 118 -3.22 19.45 3.18
N GLU A 119 -4.43 18.87 3.27
CA GLU A 119 -5.70 19.58 3.46
C GLU A 119 -6.12 19.69 4.94
N GLY A 120 -5.27 19.32 5.88
CA GLY A 120 -5.58 19.34 7.30
C GLY A 120 -6.75 18.43 7.70
N ARG A 121 -7.01 17.38 6.93
CA ARG A 121 -8.04 16.36 7.23
C ARG A 121 -7.44 15.28 8.12
N THR A 122 -7.18 15.63 9.40
CA THR A 122 -6.60 14.73 10.41
C THR A 122 -7.47 14.71 11.65
N GLY A 123 -7.20 13.77 12.57
CA GLY A 123 -7.93 13.66 13.84
C GLY A 123 -9.45 13.54 13.65
N ASP A 124 -10.22 14.29 14.41
CA ASP A 124 -11.68 14.24 14.43
C ASP A 124 -12.30 14.61 13.07
N ARG A 125 -11.69 15.55 12.34
CA ARG A 125 -12.15 15.90 10.99
C ARG A 125 -12.06 14.72 10.03
N PHE A 126 -10.96 13.99 10.04
CA PHE A 126 -10.79 12.77 9.24
C PHE A 126 -11.79 11.69 9.69
N MET A 127 -11.90 11.46 10.99
CA MET A 127 -12.80 10.44 11.54
C MET A 127 -14.28 10.72 11.23
N SER A 128 -14.68 11.98 11.20
CA SER A 128 -16.03 12.37 10.79
C SER A 128 -16.31 12.00 9.32
N LEU A 129 -15.36 12.25 8.42
CA LEU A 129 -15.47 11.87 7.01
C LEU A 129 -15.50 10.34 6.83
N VAL A 130 -14.72 9.59 7.61
CA VAL A 130 -14.70 8.13 7.58
C VAL A 130 -16.04 7.55 8.06
N LYS A 131 -16.52 7.99 9.22
CA LYS A 131 -17.77 7.49 9.83
C LYS A 131 -19.00 7.81 8.98
N SER A 132 -19.03 8.95 8.29
CA SER A 132 -20.11 9.33 7.38
C SER A 132 -20.04 8.70 6.00
N GLY A 133 -18.91 8.01 5.67
CA GLY A 133 -18.64 7.48 4.33
C GLY A 133 -18.21 8.53 3.29
N GLN A 134 -18.23 9.83 3.64
CA GLN A 134 -17.85 10.90 2.71
C GLN A 134 -16.40 10.82 2.25
N ILE A 135 -15.55 10.17 3.03
CA ILE A 135 -14.13 9.98 2.67
C ILE A 135 -13.97 9.22 1.33
N ALA A 136 -14.90 8.36 0.97
CA ALA A 136 -14.87 7.63 -0.30
C ALA A 136 -14.88 8.57 -1.52
N ASN A 137 -15.58 9.71 -1.43
CA ASN A 137 -15.62 10.73 -2.50
C ASN A 137 -14.28 11.45 -2.71
N CYS A 138 -13.34 11.31 -1.79
CA CYS A 138 -11.98 11.83 -1.90
C CYS A 138 -10.98 10.69 -2.14
N CYS A 139 -11.06 9.61 -1.36
CA CYS A 139 -10.07 8.54 -1.39
C CYS A 139 -10.09 7.75 -2.69
N HIS A 140 -11.26 7.40 -3.22
CA HIS A 140 -11.34 6.64 -4.46
C HIS A 140 -10.78 7.44 -5.65
N PRO A 141 -11.25 8.67 -5.96
CA PRO A 141 -10.64 9.47 -7.02
C PRO A 141 -9.13 9.70 -6.80
N ASN A 142 -8.71 10.04 -5.58
CA ASN A 142 -7.29 10.27 -5.29
C ASN A 142 -6.43 9.01 -5.51
N ALA A 143 -6.96 7.81 -5.24
CA ALA A 143 -6.25 6.57 -5.54
C ALA A 143 -6.03 6.40 -7.04
N LEU A 144 -7.05 6.68 -7.87
CA LEU A 144 -6.92 6.59 -9.33
C LEU A 144 -5.93 7.63 -9.88
N LEU A 145 -5.99 8.87 -9.40
CA LEU A 145 -5.08 9.93 -9.83
C LEU A 145 -3.62 9.62 -9.48
N THR A 146 -3.35 9.24 -8.23
CA THR A 146 -1.98 8.93 -7.81
C THR A 146 -1.46 7.63 -8.43
N LEU A 147 -2.33 6.66 -8.69
CA LEU A 147 -1.95 5.48 -9.47
C LEU A 147 -1.58 5.87 -10.89
N ARG A 148 -2.37 6.74 -11.56
CA ARG A 148 -2.05 7.19 -12.93
C ARG A 148 -0.71 7.89 -13.00
N GLU A 149 -0.43 8.80 -12.05
CA GLU A 149 0.88 9.45 -11.95
C GLU A 149 2.01 8.44 -11.79
N TYR A 150 1.83 7.43 -10.91
CA TYR A 150 2.80 6.36 -10.74
C TYR A 150 3.03 5.55 -12.03
N LEU A 151 1.94 5.18 -12.73
CA LEU A 151 2.00 4.42 -13.97
C LEU A 151 2.79 5.16 -15.05
N ASP A 152 2.59 6.46 -15.16
CA ASP A 152 3.26 7.27 -16.17
C ASP A 152 4.75 7.48 -15.89
N ASP A 153 5.10 7.69 -14.62
CA ASP A 153 6.43 8.14 -14.23
C ASP A 153 7.38 6.98 -13.88
N TYR A 154 6.86 5.82 -13.40
CA TYR A 154 7.69 4.78 -12.78
C TYR A 154 7.40 3.36 -13.23
N ALA A 155 6.20 3.06 -13.73
CA ALA A 155 5.78 1.69 -13.97
C ALA A 155 6.38 1.08 -15.25
N LYS A 156 6.65 -0.23 -15.19
CA LYS A 156 6.94 -1.04 -16.36
C LYS A 156 5.69 -1.22 -17.23
N GLU A 157 5.86 -1.55 -18.50
CA GLU A 157 4.78 -1.65 -19.50
C GLU A 157 3.62 -2.58 -19.06
N ASP A 158 3.93 -3.73 -18.47
CA ASP A 158 2.91 -4.68 -18.01
C ASP A 158 2.06 -4.10 -16.89
N THR A 159 2.70 -3.42 -15.93
CA THR A 159 2.02 -2.75 -14.82
C THR A 159 1.20 -1.57 -15.33
N LYS A 160 1.75 -0.80 -16.27
CA LYS A 160 1.08 0.34 -16.91
C LYS A 160 -0.18 -0.09 -17.63
N LYS A 161 -0.10 -1.13 -18.45
CA LYS A 161 -1.25 -1.67 -19.17
C LYS A 161 -2.37 -2.16 -18.25
N LEU A 162 -1.99 -2.95 -17.23
CA LEU A 162 -2.94 -3.46 -16.25
C LEU A 162 -3.59 -2.35 -15.44
N GLY A 163 -2.78 -1.43 -14.92
CA GLY A 163 -3.24 -0.32 -14.10
C GLY A 163 -4.17 0.64 -14.87
N SER A 164 -3.86 0.94 -16.13
CA SER A 164 -4.72 1.78 -16.98
C SER A 164 -6.10 1.15 -17.16
N ALA A 165 -6.17 -0.13 -17.48
CA ALA A 165 -7.46 -0.83 -17.61
C ALA A 165 -8.28 -0.85 -16.31
N ILE A 166 -7.60 -0.92 -15.15
CA ILE A 166 -8.26 -0.85 -13.84
C ILE A 166 -8.77 0.58 -13.59
N ILE A 167 -7.99 1.61 -13.87
CA ILE A 167 -8.40 3.01 -13.71
C ILE A 167 -9.66 3.29 -14.54
N ASP A 168 -9.70 2.88 -15.81
CA ASP A 168 -10.85 3.09 -16.70
C ASP A 168 -12.13 2.43 -16.13
N ARG A 169 -12.01 1.22 -15.61
CA ARG A 169 -13.12 0.51 -14.97
C ARG A 169 -13.58 1.20 -13.70
N GLU A 170 -12.65 1.53 -12.82
CA GLU A 170 -12.94 2.07 -11.48
C GLU A 170 -13.42 3.52 -11.50
N LEU A 171 -13.06 4.28 -12.53
CA LEU A 171 -13.61 5.61 -12.78
C LEU A 171 -15.14 5.58 -12.85
N LEU A 172 -15.72 4.55 -13.47
CA LEU A 172 -17.16 4.37 -13.58
C LEU A 172 -17.84 4.05 -12.24
N HIS A 173 -17.08 3.54 -11.27
CA HIS A 173 -17.57 3.19 -9.94
C HIS A 173 -17.54 4.35 -8.93
N ILE A 174 -17.08 5.55 -9.31
CA ILE A 174 -17.17 6.74 -8.45
C ILE A 174 -18.65 7.15 -8.35
N PRO A 175 -19.29 7.07 -7.16
CA PRO A 175 -20.74 7.26 -7.03
C PRO A 175 -21.19 8.69 -7.33
N ASN A 176 -20.41 9.67 -6.90
CA ASN A 176 -20.72 11.08 -7.10
C ASN A 176 -20.33 11.50 -8.53
N GLU A 177 -21.34 11.90 -9.33
CA GLU A 177 -21.16 12.26 -10.73
C GLU A 177 -20.18 13.43 -10.92
N LYS A 178 -20.28 14.50 -10.12
CA LYS A 178 -19.36 15.64 -10.20
C LYS A 178 -17.92 15.23 -9.86
N ALA A 179 -17.74 14.36 -8.86
CA ALA A 179 -16.42 13.84 -8.52
C ALA A 179 -15.86 12.97 -9.65
N ARG A 180 -16.71 12.16 -10.29
CA ARG A 180 -16.33 11.33 -11.45
C ARG A 180 -15.89 12.18 -12.65
N GLU A 181 -16.66 13.20 -13.00
CA GLU A 181 -16.32 14.14 -14.08
C GLU A 181 -15.02 14.90 -13.80
N SER A 182 -14.85 15.40 -12.58
CA SER A 182 -13.62 16.06 -12.16
C SER A 182 -12.43 15.11 -12.20
N CYS A 183 -12.60 13.86 -11.75
CA CYS A 183 -11.56 12.85 -11.79
C CYS A 183 -11.15 12.54 -13.25
N ALA A 184 -12.12 12.38 -14.16
CA ALA A 184 -11.85 12.17 -15.60
C ALA A 184 -11.06 13.34 -16.21
N SER A 185 -11.43 14.58 -15.86
CA SER A 185 -10.72 15.78 -16.31
C SER A 185 -9.28 15.84 -15.80
N TYR A 186 -9.07 15.44 -14.52
CA TYR A 186 -7.74 15.40 -13.94
C TYR A 186 -6.87 14.28 -14.53
N LEU A 187 -7.44 13.10 -14.76
CA LEU A 187 -6.74 12.00 -15.46
C LEU A 187 -6.27 12.46 -16.86
N HIS A 188 -7.15 13.10 -17.63
CA HIS A 188 -6.76 13.67 -18.91
C HIS A 188 -5.64 14.73 -18.79
N SER A 189 -5.64 15.51 -17.70
CA SER A 189 -4.58 16.50 -17.46
C SER A 189 -3.26 15.83 -17.08
N ILE A 190 -3.31 14.69 -16.35
CA ILE A 190 -2.12 13.88 -16.03
C ILE A 190 -1.53 13.30 -17.32
N ASP A 191 -2.35 12.78 -18.23
CA ASP A 191 -1.92 12.28 -19.55
C ASP A 191 -1.19 13.37 -20.38
N ASN A 192 -1.52 14.64 -20.14
CA ASN A 192 -0.85 15.80 -20.74
C ASN A 192 0.31 16.35 -19.90
N GLY A 193 0.86 15.56 -18.98
CA GLY A 193 2.06 15.87 -18.20
C GLY A 193 1.83 16.71 -16.96
N LYS A 194 0.60 17.05 -16.59
CA LYS A 194 0.32 17.73 -15.32
C LYS A 194 0.34 16.72 -14.15
N ARG A 195 0.60 17.20 -12.95
CA ARG A 195 0.72 16.36 -11.73
C ARG A 195 0.07 17.06 -10.54
N ASP A 196 -0.06 16.31 -9.44
CA ASP A 196 -0.46 16.83 -8.12
C ASP A 196 -1.94 17.26 -8.03
N PHE A 197 -2.81 16.51 -8.69
CA PHE A 197 -4.26 16.67 -8.52
C PHE A 197 -4.74 15.95 -7.26
N ARG A 198 -5.75 16.53 -6.59
CA ARG A 198 -6.36 15.93 -5.39
C ARG A 198 -7.78 16.45 -5.15
N PHE A 199 -8.51 15.63 -4.39
CA PHE A 199 -9.86 15.91 -3.88
C PHE A 199 -9.83 16.22 -2.39
#